data_abf630b204ea9479fe952fae860a05cc
#
_entry.id   abf630b204ea9479fe952fae860a05cc
#
_cell.length_a   1.000
_cell.length_b   1.000
_cell.length_c   1.000
_cell.angle_alpha   90.00
_cell.angle_beta   90.00
_cell.angle_gamma   90.00
#
_symmetry.space_group_name_H-M   'P 1'
#
loop_
_entity.id
_entity.type
_entity.pdbx_description
1 polymer ?
#
loop_
_entity_poly.entity_id
_entity_poly.type
_entity_poly.pdbx_seq_one_letter_code
_entity_poly.pdbx_strand_id
1 'polypeptide(L)'
;MRILVVDDEVQLREMLRQSLIQLGGFTADVASGGEEALQKIDKDTFDLVLTDLKMPEMDGMDLLSRIKTTRPEIMVIMMTGFGSIETAVEAIKKGADDYITKPIDLKDLLLHVTKARKESLLLRENRLLKMEVRKKFEFSNIIGKSEKMEEIFSLIEKVAPSHSTVIIYGGSGTGKELVAKAIHYNSPRSDRPFIPFNCGAVPETLVESELFGHTKGAFTGAIQAKKGLFEEADGGAIFLDEISTLLPSAQVKLLRVLQEKEVMRVGSTERIKIDVRVIAATNENLETNMKQGKFRDDLFYRLQVFPISLPDLADRKEDIPLLAYHFLNQVTQATQKQVKGIAKEAMNLLLDYHWPGNVRELENTIERAVILTDHDTLMPNDLPEFLREPGSSLAKHGSKAHKSLEEVKDEYITEILKETGGNKRVAAEILRVNPRTLYRFEKKTQTKATD
;
A
#
# COMPACT_ATOMS: atom_id res chain seq x y z
N MET A 1 -13.87 29.94 5.62
CA MET A 1 -14.21 29.94 4.18
C MET A 1 -14.29 31.37 3.72
N ARG A 2 -13.52 31.77 2.73
CA ARG A 2 -13.49 33.11 2.16
C ARG A 2 -14.20 33.10 0.81
N ILE A 3 -15.21 33.96 0.66
CA ILE A 3 -16.13 34.01 -0.47
C ILE A 3 -15.94 35.31 -1.23
N LEU A 4 -15.89 35.25 -2.56
CA LEU A 4 -15.93 36.43 -3.43
C LEU A 4 -17.29 36.52 -4.10
N VAL A 5 -17.99 37.62 -3.88
CA VAL A 5 -19.28 37.90 -4.54
C VAL A 5 -19.04 38.85 -5.72
N VAL A 6 -19.38 38.40 -6.91
CA VAL A 6 -19.15 39.12 -8.17
C VAL A 6 -20.50 39.42 -8.82
N ASP A 7 -20.86 40.69 -8.88
CA ASP A 7 -22.12 41.15 -9.45
C ASP A 7 -21.96 42.64 -9.81
N ASP A 8 -22.49 43.13 -10.92
CA ASP A 8 -22.40 44.53 -11.34
C ASP A 8 -23.37 45.42 -10.53
N GLU A 9 -24.44 44.82 -9.95
CA GLU A 9 -25.40 45.53 -9.13
C GLU A 9 -24.87 45.74 -7.69
N VAL A 10 -24.55 47.00 -7.37
CA VAL A 10 -23.95 47.36 -6.06
C VAL A 10 -24.80 46.93 -4.87
N GLN A 11 -26.12 47.12 -4.96
CA GLN A 11 -27.04 46.84 -3.84
C GLN A 11 -27.13 45.34 -3.57
N LEU A 12 -27.25 44.51 -4.60
CA LEU A 12 -27.31 43.06 -4.48
C LEU A 12 -25.98 42.50 -3.94
N ARG A 13 -24.91 42.97 -4.50
CA ARG A 13 -23.53 42.56 -4.07
C ARG A 13 -23.27 42.80 -2.60
N GLU A 14 -23.61 44.00 -2.11
CA GLU A 14 -23.40 44.35 -0.68
C GLU A 14 -24.40 43.62 0.24
N MET A 15 -25.66 43.44 -0.20
CA MET A 15 -26.63 42.64 0.55
C MET A 15 -26.15 41.20 0.72
N LEU A 16 -25.67 40.55 -0.34
CA LEU A 16 -25.16 39.20 -0.30
C LEU A 16 -23.94 39.11 0.60
N ARG A 17 -22.98 40.03 0.48
CA ARG A 17 -21.80 40.10 1.35
C ARG A 17 -22.20 40.18 2.82
N GLN A 18 -23.07 41.09 3.19
CA GLN A 18 -23.56 41.27 4.57
C GLN A 18 -24.25 40.00 5.08
N SER A 19 -25.11 39.41 4.28
CA SER A 19 -25.83 38.18 4.64
C SER A 19 -24.91 37.00 4.88
N LEU A 20 -23.92 36.84 4.03
CA LEU A 20 -22.90 35.78 4.20
C LEU A 20 -22.08 35.95 5.47
N ILE A 21 -21.76 37.22 5.83
CA ILE A 21 -21.01 37.51 7.07
C ILE A 21 -21.89 37.31 8.30
N GLN A 22 -23.09 37.93 8.32
CA GLN A 22 -23.92 37.99 9.53
C GLN A 22 -24.67 36.68 9.79
N LEU A 23 -25.25 36.08 8.77
CA LEU A 23 -26.06 34.88 8.91
C LEU A 23 -25.27 33.58 8.72
N GLY A 24 -24.25 33.62 7.87
CA GLY A 24 -23.44 32.42 7.55
C GLY A 24 -22.13 32.31 8.32
N GLY A 25 -21.66 33.39 8.97
CA GLY A 25 -20.38 33.42 9.66
C GLY A 25 -19.16 33.20 8.73
N PHE A 26 -19.32 33.61 7.45
CA PHE A 26 -18.26 33.52 6.44
C PHE A 26 -17.48 34.84 6.35
N THR A 27 -16.29 34.79 5.77
CA THR A 27 -15.59 35.99 5.31
C THR A 27 -15.94 36.23 3.86
N ALA A 28 -16.43 37.41 3.51
CA ALA A 28 -16.89 37.72 2.16
C ALA A 28 -16.29 39.04 1.66
N ASP A 29 -15.74 39.00 0.46
CA ASP A 29 -15.30 40.14 -0.33
C ASP A 29 -16.20 40.32 -1.57
N VAL A 30 -16.08 41.44 -2.24
CA VAL A 30 -16.91 41.77 -3.40
C VAL A 30 -16.06 42.18 -4.60
N ALA A 31 -16.56 41.96 -5.80
CA ALA A 31 -16.02 42.50 -7.04
C ALA A 31 -17.19 42.99 -7.96
N SER A 32 -16.94 44.06 -8.69
CA SER A 32 -17.94 44.68 -9.57
C SER A 32 -18.07 44.02 -10.94
N GLY A 33 -17.19 43.10 -11.26
CA GLY A 33 -17.16 42.37 -12.54
C GLY A 33 -16.03 41.37 -12.61
N GLY A 34 -15.97 40.62 -13.73
CA GLY A 34 -15.05 39.51 -13.91
C GLY A 34 -13.57 39.89 -13.84
N GLU A 35 -13.16 41.03 -14.40
CA GLU A 35 -11.76 41.46 -14.36
C GLU A 35 -11.27 41.80 -12.94
N GLU A 36 -12.10 42.54 -12.17
CA GLU A 36 -11.78 42.84 -10.77
C GLU A 36 -11.70 41.54 -9.93
N ALA A 37 -12.64 40.61 -10.23
CA ALA A 37 -12.64 39.30 -9.57
C ALA A 37 -11.34 38.55 -9.80
N LEU A 38 -10.85 38.45 -11.03
CA LEU A 38 -9.57 37.78 -11.35
C LEU A 38 -8.40 38.47 -10.67
N GLN A 39 -8.33 39.80 -10.68
CA GLN A 39 -7.28 40.54 -9.98
C GLN A 39 -7.25 40.27 -8.47
N LYS A 40 -8.42 40.08 -7.85
CA LYS A 40 -8.52 39.71 -6.43
C LYS A 40 -8.12 38.27 -6.18
N ILE A 41 -8.51 37.35 -7.05
CA ILE A 41 -8.16 35.92 -6.98
C ILE A 41 -6.64 35.71 -7.14
N ASP A 42 -5.96 36.56 -7.91
CA ASP A 42 -4.51 36.50 -8.07
C ASP A 42 -3.75 36.99 -6.82
N LYS A 43 -4.33 37.96 -6.09
CA LYS A 43 -3.70 38.57 -4.90
C LYS A 43 -4.05 37.84 -3.60
N ASP A 44 -5.22 37.27 -3.53
CA ASP A 44 -5.80 36.67 -2.34
C ASP A 44 -6.33 35.26 -2.62
N THR A 45 -6.46 34.46 -1.57
CA THR A 45 -7.05 33.12 -1.66
C THR A 45 -8.54 33.16 -1.36
N PHE A 46 -9.35 32.61 -2.25
CA PHE A 46 -10.78 32.41 -2.08
C PHE A 46 -11.12 30.91 -2.17
N ASP A 47 -12.10 30.51 -1.38
CA ASP A 47 -12.60 29.11 -1.40
C ASP A 47 -13.80 28.97 -2.34
N LEU A 48 -14.60 30.07 -2.51
CA LEU A 48 -15.81 30.10 -3.29
C LEU A 48 -15.96 31.44 -4.00
N VAL A 49 -16.42 31.41 -5.25
CA VAL A 49 -16.87 32.56 -6.02
C VAL A 49 -18.36 32.42 -6.28
N LEU A 50 -19.13 33.44 -5.88
CA LEU A 50 -20.52 33.61 -6.28
C LEU A 50 -20.54 34.66 -7.40
N THR A 51 -20.89 34.30 -8.62
CA THR A 51 -20.83 35.22 -9.76
C THR A 51 -22.16 35.33 -10.47
N ASP A 52 -22.53 36.55 -10.83
CA ASP A 52 -23.65 36.73 -11.78
C ASP A 52 -23.24 36.18 -13.16
N LEU A 53 -24.25 35.67 -13.86
CA LEU A 53 -24.10 35.17 -15.21
C LEU A 53 -23.84 36.32 -16.21
N LYS A 54 -24.60 37.41 -16.08
CA LYS A 54 -24.59 38.55 -17.02
C LYS A 54 -23.92 39.74 -16.35
N MET A 55 -22.72 40.06 -16.77
CA MET A 55 -21.97 41.24 -16.33
C MET A 55 -21.39 41.97 -17.53
N PRO A 56 -21.18 43.30 -17.45
CA PRO A 56 -20.46 44.04 -18.48
C PRO A 56 -19.02 43.54 -18.67
N GLU A 57 -18.46 43.68 -19.87
CA GLU A 57 -17.10 43.39 -20.28
C GLU A 57 -16.74 41.89 -20.24
N MET A 58 -16.84 41.27 -19.09
CA MET A 58 -16.56 39.81 -18.89
C MET A 58 -17.78 39.19 -18.21
N ASP A 59 -18.44 38.27 -18.88
CA ASP A 59 -19.59 37.56 -18.32
C ASP A 59 -19.17 36.48 -17.31
N GLY A 60 -20.14 35.96 -16.55
CA GLY A 60 -19.86 34.92 -15.53
C GLY A 60 -19.37 33.60 -16.10
N MET A 61 -19.71 33.29 -17.35
CA MET A 61 -19.23 32.05 -18.01
C MET A 61 -17.78 32.15 -18.42
N ASP A 62 -17.32 33.32 -18.86
CA ASP A 62 -15.91 33.60 -19.17
C ASP A 62 -15.08 33.58 -17.88
N LEU A 63 -15.61 34.23 -16.81
CA LEU A 63 -14.97 34.19 -15.50
C LEU A 63 -14.84 32.77 -14.97
N LEU A 64 -15.89 31.95 -15.02
CA LEU A 64 -15.87 30.53 -14.64
C LEU A 64 -14.79 29.78 -15.40
N SER A 65 -14.74 29.93 -16.72
CA SER A 65 -13.74 29.21 -17.56
C SER A 65 -12.31 29.57 -17.18
N ARG A 66 -12.03 30.85 -16.91
CA ARG A 66 -10.71 31.32 -16.47
C ARG A 66 -10.36 30.82 -15.08
N ILE A 67 -11.28 30.87 -14.12
CA ILE A 67 -11.08 30.34 -12.75
C ILE A 67 -10.77 28.84 -12.83
N LYS A 68 -11.57 28.05 -13.52
CA LYS A 68 -11.40 26.60 -13.60
C LYS A 68 -10.12 26.19 -14.33
N THR A 69 -9.59 27.05 -15.22
CA THR A 69 -8.30 26.82 -15.89
C THR A 69 -7.11 27.15 -14.99
N THR A 70 -7.16 28.25 -14.23
CA THR A 70 -6.02 28.75 -13.43
C THR A 70 -6.03 28.27 -11.99
N ARG A 71 -7.22 28.15 -11.40
CA ARG A 71 -7.48 27.81 -9.99
C ARG A 71 -8.63 26.82 -9.86
N PRO A 72 -8.51 25.60 -10.38
CA PRO A 72 -9.60 24.62 -10.42
C PRO A 72 -10.15 24.23 -9.03
N GLU A 73 -9.40 24.50 -7.97
CA GLU A 73 -9.80 24.26 -6.57
C GLU A 73 -10.83 25.24 -6.04
N ILE A 74 -11.00 26.42 -6.67
CA ILE A 74 -12.00 27.41 -6.28
C ILE A 74 -13.37 26.93 -6.75
N MET A 75 -14.31 26.83 -5.81
CA MET A 75 -15.69 26.51 -6.15
C MET A 75 -16.38 27.72 -6.76
N VAL A 76 -17.21 27.49 -7.76
CA VAL A 76 -17.95 28.57 -8.44
C VAL A 76 -19.45 28.25 -8.44
N ILE A 77 -20.25 29.14 -7.84
CA ILE A 77 -21.71 29.12 -7.88
C ILE A 77 -22.19 30.25 -8.78
N MET A 78 -22.98 29.89 -9.79
CA MET A 78 -23.54 30.88 -10.74
C MET A 78 -24.86 31.45 -10.24
N MET A 79 -25.00 32.75 -10.25
CA MET A 79 -26.28 33.43 -10.01
C MET A 79 -26.93 33.71 -11.37
N THR A 80 -28.18 33.25 -11.59
CA THR A 80 -28.87 33.35 -12.86
C THR A 80 -30.20 34.07 -12.71
N GLY A 81 -30.51 34.95 -13.66
CA GLY A 81 -31.87 35.58 -13.75
C GLY A 81 -32.94 34.62 -14.27
N PHE A 82 -34.17 35.08 -14.23
CA PHE A 82 -35.33 34.32 -14.74
C PHE A 82 -35.12 33.84 -16.17
N GLY A 83 -35.14 32.51 -16.39
CA GLY A 83 -35.52 31.97 -17.67
C GLY A 83 -34.68 30.95 -18.39
N SER A 84 -33.57 30.39 -17.88
CA SER A 84 -33.06 29.27 -18.64
C SER A 84 -32.41 28.18 -17.77
N ILE A 85 -33.14 27.10 -17.57
CA ILE A 85 -32.59 25.79 -17.20
C ILE A 85 -31.43 25.44 -18.15
N GLU A 86 -31.47 25.87 -19.41
CA GLU A 86 -30.44 25.64 -20.42
C GLU A 86 -29.11 26.31 -20.05
N THR A 87 -29.10 27.56 -19.60
CA THR A 87 -27.85 28.26 -19.17
C THR A 87 -27.27 27.70 -17.87
N ALA A 88 -28.13 27.28 -16.93
CA ALA A 88 -27.70 26.61 -15.73
C ALA A 88 -27.04 25.27 -16.05
N VAL A 89 -27.61 24.45 -16.94
CA VAL A 89 -27.05 23.20 -17.44
C VAL A 89 -25.72 23.44 -18.17
N GLU A 90 -25.63 24.51 -18.96
CA GLU A 90 -24.39 24.88 -19.64
C GLU A 90 -23.28 25.27 -18.64
N ALA A 91 -23.62 26.04 -17.61
CA ALA A 91 -22.67 26.41 -16.55
C ALA A 91 -22.11 25.17 -15.84
N ILE A 92 -22.97 24.22 -15.46
CA ILE A 92 -22.54 22.95 -14.84
C ILE A 92 -21.63 22.15 -15.80
N LYS A 93 -21.98 22.07 -17.10
CA LYS A 93 -21.13 21.41 -18.10
C LYS A 93 -19.76 22.06 -18.26
N LYS A 94 -19.66 23.38 -18.06
CA LYS A 94 -18.37 24.13 -18.07
C LYS A 94 -17.64 24.12 -16.75
N GLY A 95 -18.16 23.41 -15.74
CA GLY A 95 -17.47 23.17 -14.46
C GLY A 95 -17.92 24.06 -13.31
N ALA A 96 -19.09 24.72 -13.40
CA ALA A 96 -19.71 25.33 -12.22
C ALA A 96 -20.12 24.25 -11.23
N ASP A 97 -19.88 24.51 -9.94
CA ASP A 97 -20.18 23.54 -8.88
C ASP A 97 -21.64 23.55 -8.48
N ASP A 98 -22.32 24.70 -8.64
CA ASP A 98 -23.76 24.84 -8.41
C ASP A 98 -24.31 26.13 -9.08
N TYR A 99 -25.64 26.34 -9.02
CA TYR A 99 -26.26 27.58 -9.46
C TYR A 99 -27.40 27.99 -8.53
N ILE A 100 -27.71 29.28 -8.49
CA ILE A 100 -28.80 29.88 -7.72
C ILE A 100 -29.59 30.80 -8.64
N THR A 101 -30.93 30.74 -8.58
CA THR A 101 -31.82 31.60 -9.40
C THR A 101 -32.14 32.91 -8.68
N LYS A 102 -32.11 34.04 -9.41
CA LYS A 102 -32.62 35.34 -8.94
C LYS A 102 -34.15 35.38 -9.10
N PRO A 103 -34.93 35.91 -8.13
CA PRO A 103 -34.48 36.60 -6.92
C PRO A 103 -33.90 35.60 -5.87
N ILE A 104 -32.77 35.98 -5.25
CA ILE A 104 -32.03 35.11 -4.35
C ILE A 104 -32.73 35.04 -3.00
N ASP A 105 -33.18 33.86 -2.61
CA ASP A 105 -33.56 33.58 -1.22
C ASP A 105 -32.30 33.35 -0.37
N LEU A 106 -32.18 34.09 0.73
CA LEU A 106 -31.03 34.01 1.61
C LEU A 106 -30.87 32.63 2.28
N LYS A 107 -31.99 31.92 2.51
CA LYS A 107 -31.94 30.56 3.05
C LYS A 107 -31.34 29.59 2.04
N ASP A 108 -31.77 29.72 0.78
CA ASP A 108 -31.26 28.91 -0.32
C ASP A 108 -29.79 29.20 -0.57
N LEU A 109 -29.37 30.46 -0.59
CA LEU A 109 -27.98 30.86 -0.68
C LEU A 109 -27.12 30.20 0.41
N LEU A 110 -27.54 30.27 1.67
CA LEU A 110 -26.81 29.68 2.79
C LEU A 110 -26.74 28.16 2.69
N LEU A 111 -27.78 27.50 2.16
CA LEU A 111 -27.78 26.06 1.92
C LEU A 111 -26.72 25.68 0.88
N HIS A 112 -26.71 26.36 -0.28
CA HIS A 112 -25.74 26.12 -1.35
C HIS A 112 -24.32 26.41 -0.90
N VAL A 113 -24.06 27.51 -0.21
CA VAL A 113 -22.74 27.88 0.33
C VAL A 113 -22.27 26.90 1.40
N THR A 114 -23.17 26.41 2.26
CA THR A 114 -22.84 25.42 3.28
C THR A 114 -22.48 24.08 2.65
N LYS A 115 -23.20 23.65 1.62
CA LYS A 115 -22.90 22.45 0.83
C LYS A 115 -21.53 22.58 0.17
N ALA A 116 -21.27 23.69 -0.52
CA ALA A 116 -19.98 23.98 -1.13
C ALA A 116 -18.82 23.96 -0.10
N ARG A 117 -19.03 24.56 1.09
CA ARG A 117 -18.06 24.52 2.17
C ARG A 117 -17.70 23.08 2.58
N LYS A 118 -18.71 22.22 2.76
CA LYS A 118 -18.51 20.84 3.15
C LYS A 118 -17.70 20.09 2.08
N GLU A 119 -18.01 20.28 0.83
CA GLU A 119 -17.32 19.68 -0.30
C GLU A 119 -15.86 20.16 -0.40
N SER A 120 -15.64 21.48 -0.33
CA SER A 120 -14.30 22.08 -0.31
C SER A 120 -13.43 21.53 0.86
N LEU A 121 -13.99 21.39 2.06
CA LEU A 121 -13.30 20.82 3.20
C LEU A 121 -12.90 19.35 2.94
N LEU A 122 -13.81 18.54 2.41
CA LEU A 122 -13.54 17.13 2.09
C LEU A 122 -12.47 16.99 1.00
N LEU A 123 -12.50 17.83 -0.02
CA LEU A 123 -11.47 17.84 -1.08
C LEU A 123 -10.10 18.24 -0.52
N ARG A 124 -10.06 19.25 0.35
CA ARG A 124 -8.84 19.68 1.00
C ARG A 124 -8.26 18.61 1.93
N GLU A 125 -9.09 18.00 2.77
CA GLU A 125 -8.69 16.90 3.64
C GLU A 125 -8.16 15.69 2.83
N ASN A 126 -8.87 15.31 1.78
CA ASN A 126 -8.44 14.24 0.88
C ASN A 126 -7.07 14.55 0.23
N ARG A 127 -6.86 15.81 -0.19
CA ARG A 127 -5.57 16.25 -0.76
C ARG A 127 -4.44 16.18 0.28
N LEU A 128 -4.68 16.63 1.51
CA LEU A 128 -3.70 16.56 2.58
C LEU A 128 -3.36 15.11 2.92
N LEU A 129 -4.36 14.25 3.09
CA LEU A 129 -4.16 12.82 3.33
C LEU A 129 -3.35 12.15 2.21
N LYS A 130 -3.67 12.47 0.94
CA LYS A 130 -2.89 11.99 -0.20
C LYS A 130 -1.43 12.46 -0.17
N MET A 131 -1.19 13.73 0.20
CA MET A 131 0.16 14.27 0.34
C MET A 131 0.94 13.57 1.46
N GLU A 132 0.32 13.33 2.61
CA GLU A 132 0.92 12.59 3.73
C GLU A 132 1.29 11.15 3.32
N VAL A 133 0.35 10.45 2.67
CA VAL A 133 0.60 9.10 2.16
C VAL A 133 1.75 9.12 1.15
N ARG A 134 1.74 10.05 0.19
CA ARG A 134 2.83 10.18 -0.80
C ARG A 134 4.17 10.42 -0.12
N LYS A 135 4.24 11.38 0.82
CA LYS A 135 5.45 11.67 1.58
C LYS A 135 5.96 10.44 2.35
N LYS A 136 5.07 9.64 2.92
CA LYS A 136 5.44 8.41 3.65
C LYS A 136 6.14 7.38 2.75
N PHE A 137 5.82 7.33 1.46
CA PHE A 137 6.36 6.36 0.50
C PHE A 137 7.32 7.00 -0.54
N GLU A 138 7.85 8.19 -0.26
CA GLU A 138 9.01 8.71 -0.98
C GLU A 138 10.22 7.80 -0.77
N PHE A 139 11.12 7.73 -1.76
CA PHE A 139 12.34 6.89 -1.71
C PHE A 139 13.17 7.12 -0.46
N SER A 140 13.25 8.38 0.01
CA SER A 140 13.97 8.77 1.22
C SER A 140 13.51 8.05 2.48
N ASN A 141 12.32 7.46 2.46
CA ASN A 141 11.71 6.79 3.62
C ASN A 141 11.81 5.26 3.56
N ILE A 142 12.31 4.69 2.45
CA ILE A 142 12.67 3.27 2.43
C ILE A 142 14.06 3.13 3.03
N ILE A 143 14.12 2.42 4.14
CA ILE A 143 15.34 2.28 4.93
C ILE A 143 16.25 1.21 4.32
N GLY A 144 17.45 1.61 3.93
CA GLY A 144 18.50 0.77 3.39
C GLY A 144 19.64 1.63 2.86
N LYS A 145 20.87 1.21 3.11
CA LYS A 145 22.10 1.85 2.63
C LYS A 145 23.07 0.84 2.01
N SER A 146 22.70 -0.43 2.00
CA SER A 146 23.49 -1.47 1.36
C SER A 146 23.52 -1.28 -0.15
N GLU A 147 24.62 -1.64 -0.80
CA GLU A 147 24.80 -1.54 -2.25
C GLU A 147 23.65 -2.22 -3.00
N LYS A 148 23.20 -3.38 -2.54
CA LYS A 148 22.05 -4.11 -3.10
C LYS A 148 20.75 -3.28 -3.04
N MET A 149 20.52 -2.52 -1.96
CA MET A 149 19.33 -1.66 -1.86
C MET A 149 19.45 -0.41 -2.70
N GLU A 150 20.63 0.18 -2.85
CA GLU A 150 20.87 1.32 -3.74
C GLU A 150 20.60 0.95 -5.22
N GLU A 151 21.02 -0.25 -5.65
CA GLU A 151 20.67 -0.77 -6.98
C GLU A 151 19.15 -0.88 -7.16
N ILE A 152 18.43 -1.39 -6.16
CA ILE A 152 16.97 -1.50 -6.19
C ILE A 152 16.32 -0.12 -6.26
N PHE A 153 16.80 0.86 -5.51
CA PHE A 153 16.28 2.23 -5.58
C PHE A 153 16.47 2.82 -6.97
N SER A 154 17.63 2.63 -7.58
CA SER A 154 17.87 3.06 -8.96
C SER A 154 16.93 2.37 -9.98
N LEU A 155 16.62 1.08 -9.78
CA LEU A 155 15.65 0.37 -10.62
C LEU A 155 14.23 0.91 -10.44
N ILE A 156 13.82 1.21 -9.21
CA ILE A 156 12.51 1.78 -8.91
C ILE A 156 12.37 3.17 -9.56
N GLU A 157 13.38 4.03 -9.46
CA GLU A 157 13.41 5.36 -10.10
C GLU A 157 13.20 5.27 -11.62
N LYS A 158 13.83 4.29 -12.26
CA LYS A 158 13.72 4.09 -13.71
C LYS A 158 12.35 3.52 -14.11
N VAL A 159 11.78 2.63 -13.32
CA VAL A 159 10.51 1.97 -13.67
C VAL A 159 9.27 2.73 -13.23
N ALA A 160 9.36 3.56 -12.17
CA ALA A 160 8.21 4.29 -11.65
C ALA A 160 7.50 5.15 -12.72
N PRO A 161 8.19 5.94 -13.57
CA PRO A 161 7.54 6.74 -14.61
C PRO A 161 6.88 5.92 -15.73
N SER A 162 7.22 4.64 -15.87
CA SER A 162 6.70 3.79 -16.94
C SER A 162 5.31 3.22 -16.60
N HIS A 163 4.62 2.71 -17.64
CA HIS A 163 3.38 1.94 -17.49
C HIS A 163 3.62 0.41 -17.46
N SER A 164 4.89 0.00 -17.44
CA SER A 164 5.26 -1.41 -17.51
C SER A 164 4.78 -2.19 -16.30
N THR A 165 4.43 -3.45 -16.51
CA THR A 165 4.21 -4.42 -15.44
C THR A 165 5.51 -4.67 -14.70
N VAL A 166 5.44 -4.71 -13.38
CA VAL A 166 6.59 -4.99 -12.51
C VAL A 166 6.30 -6.26 -11.72
N ILE A 167 7.31 -7.12 -11.62
CA ILE A 167 7.26 -8.27 -10.74
C ILE A 167 8.37 -8.17 -9.69
N ILE A 168 7.99 -8.34 -8.41
CA ILE A 168 8.89 -8.21 -7.26
C ILE A 168 9.09 -9.58 -6.63
N TYR A 169 10.32 -10.08 -6.70
CA TYR A 169 10.75 -11.33 -6.05
C TYR A 169 11.39 -11.01 -4.70
N GLY A 170 11.22 -11.89 -3.73
CA GLY A 170 11.88 -11.79 -2.42
C GLY A 170 11.21 -12.65 -1.37
N GLY A 171 11.96 -13.04 -0.35
CA GLY A 171 11.47 -13.80 0.78
C GLY A 171 10.28 -13.12 1.51
N SER A 172 9.60 -13.87 2.37
CA SER A 172 8.56 -13.27 3.21
C SER A 172 9.17 -12.21 4.13
N GLY A 173 8.49 -11.05 4.27
CA GLY A 173 8.95 -9.99 5.16
C GLY A 173 10.12 -9.13 4.63
N THR A 174 10.55 -9.25 3.36
CA THR A 174 11.63 -8.43 2.76
C THR A 174 11.23 -7.00 2.45
N GLY A 175 9.92 -6.68 2.40
CA GLY A 175 9.40 -5.34 2.11
C GLY A 175 8.82 -5.17 0.70
N LYS A 176 8.38 -6.24 0.04
CA LYS A 176 7.80 -6.21 -1.33
C LYS A 176 6.67 -5.20 -1.49
N GLU A 177 5.78 -5.11 -0.51
CA GLU A 177 4.67 -4.14 -0.53
C GLU A 177 5.16 -2.69 -0.46
N LEU A 178 6.21 -2.41 0.34
CA LEU A 178 6.80 -1.07 0.43
C LEU A 178 7.41 -0.65 -0.92
N VAL A 179 8.09 -1.57 -1.61
CA VAL A 179 8.63 -1.35 -2.96
C VAL A 179 7.49 -1.09 -3.96
N ALA A 180 6.40 -1.85 -3.92
CA ALA A 180 5.25 -1.64 -4.78
C ALA A 180 4.62 -0.25 -4.56
N LYS A 181 4.46 0.17 -3.30
CA LYS A 181 4.00 1.51 -2.94
C LYS A 181 4.96 2.59 -3.44
N ALA A 182 6.26 2.40 -3.27
CA ALA A 182 7.26 3.35 -3.78
C ALA A 182 7.17 3.50 -5.30
N ILE A 183 7.01 2.41 -6.05
CA ILE A 183 6.82 2.46 -7.51
C ILE A 183 5.56 3.26 -7.87
N HIS A 184 4.45 3.04 -7.17
CA HIS A 184 3.20 3.73 -7.46
C HIS A 184 3.26 5.22 -7.11
N TYR A 185 3.66 5.56 -5.87
CA TYR A 185 3.64 6.95 -5.38
C TYR A 185 4.70 7.85 -6.02
N ASN A 186 5.72 7.28 -6.69
CA ASN A 186 6.69 8.01 -7.50
C ASN A 186 6.39 7.92 -9.01
N SER A 187 5.19 7.48 -9.41
CA SER A 187 4.73 7.39 -10.79
C SER A 187 3.81 8.56 -11.18
N PRO A 188 3.53 8.76 -12.49
CA PRO A 188 2.50 9.71 -12.94
C PRO A 188 1.09 9.42 -12.42
N ARG A 189 0.85 8.21 -11.85
CA ARG A 189 -0.42 7.77 -11.27
C ARG A 189 -0.46 7.94 -9.74
N SER A 190 0.47 8.69 -9.14
CA SER A 190 0.59 8.85 -7.68
C SER A 190 -0.68 9.34 -6.97
N ASP A 191 -1.52 10.12 -7.67
CA ASP A 191 -2.80 10.63 -7.15
C ASP A 191 -4.00 9.71 -7.41
N ARG A 192 -3.76 8.60 -8.14
CA ARG A 192 -4.77 7.61 -8.52
C ARG A 192 -4.82 6.45 -7.52
N PRO A 193 -5.87 5.61 -7.57
CA PRO A 193 -5.99 4.49 -6.64
C PRO A 193 -4.78 3.54 -6.69
N PHE A 194 -4.34 3.09 -5.50
CA PHE A 194 -3.43 1.97 -5.32
C PHE A 194 -4.17 0.89 -4.53
N ILE A 195 -4.48 -0.22 -5.18
CA ILE A 195 -5.27 -1.30 -4.58
C ILE A 195 -4.35 -2.48 -4.28
N PRO A 196 -3.96 -2.70 -3.01
CA PRO A 196 -3.23 -3.90 -2.62
C PRO A 196 -4.17 -5.09 -2.43
N PHE A 197 -3.77 -6.25 -2.93
CA PHE A 197 -4.49 -7.49 -2.75
C PHE A 197 -3.50 -8.65 -2.55
N ASN A 198 -3.64 -9.38 -1.44
CA ASN A 198 -2.88 -10.60 -1.21
C ASN A 198 -3.70 -11.81 -1.68
N CYS A 199 -3.20 -12.50 -2.71
CA CYS A 199 -3.88 -13.64 -3.34
C CYS A 199 -3.98 -14.85 -2.39
N GLY A 200 -3.05 -15.01 -1.44
CA GLY A 200 -3.05 -16.09 -0.46
C GLY A 200 -3.88 -15.84 0.80
N ALA A 201 -4.30 -14.58 1.04
CA ALA A 201 -5.05 -14.22 2.25
C ALA A 201 -6.56 -14.48 2.13
N VAL A 202 -7.06 -14.76 0.93
CA VAL A 202 -8.49 -14.95 0.63
C VAL A 202 -8.71 -16.40 0.21
N PRO A 203 -9.84 -17.05 0.59
CA PRO A 203 -10.17 -18.38 0.09
C PRO A 203 -10.11 -18.42 -1.45
N GLU A 204 -9.48 -19.45 -2.00
CA GLU A 204 -9.24 -19.60 -3.44
C GLU A 204 -10.52 -19.42 -4.30
N THR A 205 -11.66 -19.89 -3.78
CA THR A 205 -12.98 -19.79 -4.43
C THR A 205 -13.51 -18.36 -4.54
N LEU A 206 -13.00 -17.42 -3.73
CA LEU A 206 -13.43 -16.03 -3.72
C LEU A 206 -12.46 -15.10 -4.46
N VAL A 207 -11.22 -15.51 -4.69
CA VAL A 207 -10.18 -14.68 -5.34
C VAL A 207 -10.66 -14.12 -6.68
N GLU A 208 -11.29 -14.96 -7.52
CA GLU A 208 -11.81 -14.49 -8.81
C GLU A 208 -12.90 -13.43 -8.65
N SER A 209 -13.82 -13.66 -7.71
CA SER A 209 -14.92 -12.74 -7.42
C SER A 209 -14.42 -11.40 -6.86
N GLU A 210 -13.38 -11.41 -6.04
CA GLU A 210 -12.77 -10.18 -5.52
C GLU A 210 -12.02 -9.42 -6.63
N LEU A 211 -11.15 -10.10 -7.38
CA LEU A 211 -10.35 -9.47 -8.43
C LEU A 211 -11.17 -8.93 -9.59
N PHE A 212 -12.10 -9.76 -10.11
CA PHE A 212 -12.80 -9.47 -11.36
C PHE A 212 -14.26 -9.05 -11.18
N GLY A 213 -14.80 -9.16 -9.95
CA GLY A 213 -16.21 -8.91 -9.67
C GLY A 213 -17.14 -10.04 -10.13
N HIS A 214 -18.41 -9.95 -9.81
CA HIS A 214 -19.42 -10.91 -10.20
C HIS A 214 -20.78 -10.27 -10.46
N THR A 215 -21.60 -10.95 -11.27
CA THR A 215 -23.00 -10.61 -11.47
C THR A 215 -23.87 -11.32 -10.46
N LYS A 216 -25.09 -10.82 -10.25
CA LYS A 216 -26.08 -11.50 -9.41
C LYS A 216 -26.33 -12.92 -9.94
N GLY A 217 -26.26 -13.93 -9.06
CA GLY A 217 -26.50 -15.34 -9.42
C GLY A 217 -25.30 -16.07 -10.04
N ALA A 218 -24.11 -15.47 -10.09
CA ALA A 218 -22.91 -16.09 -10.66
C ALA A 218 -22.46 -17.37 -9.92
N PHE A 219 -22.73 -17.44 -8.63
CA PHE A 219 -22.46 -18.61 -7.78
C PHE A 219 -23.42 -18.63 -6.57
N THR A 220 -23.43 -19.73 -5.83
CA THR A 220 -24.25 -19.85 -4.59
C THR A 220 -23.80 -18.84 -3.55
N GLY A 221 -24.66 -17.83 -3.28
CA GLY A 221 -24.34 -16.70 -2.39
C GLY A 221 -24.15 -15.35 -3.10
N ALA A 222 -24.13 -15.30 -4.42
CA ALA A 222 -24.07 -14.06 -5.19
C ALA A 222 -25.45 -13.35 -5.23
N ILE A 223 -25.87 -12.77 -4.12
CA ILE A 223 -27.19 -12.13 -3.95
C ILE A 223 -27.28 -10.83 -4.74
N GLN A 224 -26.19 -10.09 -4.84
CA GLN A 224 -26.06 -8.81 -5.56
C GLN A 224 -24.84 -8.85 -6.48
N ALA A 225 -24.81 -7.97 -7.49
CA ALA A 225 -23.62 -7.77 -8.29
C ALA A 225 -22.57 -6.96 -7.51
N LYS A 226 -21.29 -7.31 -7.67
CA LYS A 226 -20.14 -6.62 -7.05
C LYS A 226 -19.13 -6.25 -8.12
N LYS A 227 -18.60 -5.02 -8.05
CA LYS A 227 -17.45 -4.61 -8.85
C LYS A 227 -16.19 -5.33 -8.36
N GLY A 228 -15.28 -5.64 -9.28
CA GLY A 228 -13.99 -6.23 -8.95
C GLY A 228 -12.92 -5.17 -8.65
N LEU A 229 -11.86 -5.60 -7.95
CA LEU A 229 -10.73 -4.73 -7.59
C LEU A 229 -10.03 -4.15 -8.84
N PHE A 230 -10.04 -4.83 -9.98
CA PHE A 230 -9.54 -4.27 -11.22
C PHE A 230 -10.36 -3.08 -11.72
N GLU A 231 -11.69 -3.09 -11.54
CA GLU A 231 -12.55 -1.96 -11.86
C GLU A 231 -12.33 -0.79 -10.88
N GLU A 232 -12.08 -1.08 -9.60
CA GLU A 232 -11.79 -0.07 -8.56
C GLU A 232 -10.41 0.57 -8.75
N ALA A 233 -9.46 -0.18 -9.33
CA ALA A 233 -8.10 0.29 -9.63
C ALA A 233 -8.01 1.10 -10.93
N ASP A 234 -9.11 1.31 -11.65
CA ASP A 234 -9.09 1.97 -12.96
C ASP A 234 -8.45 3.37 -12.92
N GLY A 235 -7.58 3.64 -13.88
CA GLY A 235 -6.72 4.83 -13.93
C GLY A 235 -5.52 4.79 -12.97
N GLY A 236 -5.43 3.80 -12.07
CA GLY A 236 -4.43 3.66 -11.01
C GLY A 236 -3.51 2.45 -11.16
N ALA A 237 -3.26 1.77 -10.04
CA ALA A 237 -2.46 0.56 -9.98
C ALA A 237 -3.09 -0.49 -9.03
N ILE A 238 -2.88 -1.77 -9.37
CA ILE A 238 -3.18 -2.89 -8.49
C ILE A 238 -1.87 -3.58 -8.10
N PHE A 239 -1.73 -3.91 -6.83
CA PHE A 239 -0.62 -4.71 -6.30
C PHE A 239 -1.13 -6.09 -5.93
N LEU A 240 -0.60 -7.13 -6.59
CA LEU A 240 -0.97 -8.53 -6.38
C LEU A 240 0.17 -9.22 -5.64
N ASP A 241 0.02 -9.41 -4.32
CA ASP A 241 0.99 -10.18 -3.53
C ASP A 241 0.68 -11.67 -3.60
N GLU A 242 1.73 -12.50 -3.45
CA GLU A 242 1.66 -13.96 -3.54
C GLU A 242 0.98 -14.45 -4.84
N ILE A 243 1.38 -13.86 -5.99
CA ILE A 243 0.77 -14.16 -7.30
C ILE A 243 0.84 -15.65 -7.67
N SER A 244 1.79 -16.39 -7.10
CA SER A 244 1.99 -17.83 -7.31
C SER A 244 0.82 -18.68 -6.80
N THR A 245 0.00 -18.16 -5.89
CA THR A 245 -1.15 -18.87 -5.29
C THR A 245 -2.42 -18.81 -6.15
N LEU A 246 -2.41 -18.05 -7.26
CA LEU A 246 -3.58 -17.92 -8.12
C LEU A 246 -3.95 -19.23 -8.79
N LEU A 247 -5.23 -19.60 -8.72
CA LEU A 247 -5.79 -20.73 -9.49
C LEU A 247 -5.67 -20.53 -11.00
N PRO A 248 -5.55 -21.59 -11.79
CA PRO A 248 -5.44 -21.51 -13.24
C PRO A 248 -6.54 -20.69 -13.93
N SER A 249 -7.77 -20.73 -13.41
CA SER A 249 -8.89 -19.93 -13.93
C SER A 249 -8.68 -18.43 -13.74
N ALA A 250 -8.19 -18.01 -12.56
CA ALA A 250 -7.84 -16.62 -12.28
C ALA A 250 -6.63 -16.15 -13.12
N GLN A 251 -5.64 -17.04 -13.34
CA GLN A 251 -4.49 -16.74 -14.20
C GLN A 251 -4.92 -16.42 -15.65
N VAL A 252 -5.90 -17.15 -16.21
CA VAL A 252 -6.45 -16.88 -17.56
C VAL A 252 -7.10 -15.51 -17.64
N LYS A 253 -7.87 -15.13 -16.61
CA LYS A 253 -8.51 -13.79 -16.56
C LYS A 253 -7.48 -12.67 -16.40
N LEU A 254 -6.47 -12.87 -15.55
CA LEU A 254 -5.38 -11.91 -15.36
C LEU A 254 -4.60 -11.70 -16.66
N LEU A 255 -4.34 -12.77 -17.42
CA LEU A 255 -3.68 -12.67 -18.71
C LEU A 255 -4.45 -11.75 -19.67
N ARG A 256 -5.78 -11.88 -19.74
CA ARG A 256 -6.63 -10.99 -20.56
C ARG A 256 -6.54 -9.53 -20.10
N VAL A 257 -6.56 -9.28 -18.79
CA VAL A 257 -6.36 -7.92 -18.25
C VAL A 257 -5.02 -7.34 -18.72
N LEU A 258 -3.95 -8.13 -18.67
CA LEU A 258 -2.62 -7.66 -19.07
C LEU A 258 -2.49 -7.42 -20.59
N GLN A 259 -3.17 -8.22 -21.40
CA GLN A 259 -3.08 -8.17 -22.86
C GLN A 259 -4.09 -7.22 -23.51
N GLU A 260 -5.36 -7.36 -23.14
CA GLU A 260 -6.49 -6.70 -23.79
C GLU A 260 -6.93 -5.43 -23.06
N LYS A 261 -6.45 -5.23 -21.81
CA LYS A 261 -6.91 -4.13 -20.93
C LYS A 261 -8.42 -4.16 -20.69
N GLU A 262 -8.96 -5.35 -20.59
CA GLU A 262 -10.38 -5.60 -20.36
C GLU A 262 -10.57 -6.56 -19.20
N VAL A 263 -11.60 -6.32 -18.41
CA VAL A 263 -12.05 -7.21 -17.34
C VAL A 263 -13.44 -7.75 -17.66
N MET A 264 -13.69 -8.98 -17.22
CA MET A 264 -14.98 -9.64 -17.37
C MET A 264 -15.41 -10.22 -16.04
N ARG A 265 -16.57 -9.80 -15.54
CA ARG A 265 -17.10 -10.27 -14.26
C ARG A 265 -17.45 -11.76 -14.30
N VAL A 266 -17.35 -12.41 -13.17
CA VAL A 266 -17.80 -13.82 -13.04
C VAL A 266 -19.30 -13.89 -13.31
N GLY A 267 -19.70 -14.80 -14.22
CA GLY A 267 -21.10 -14.93 -14.65
C GLY A 267 -21.55 -13.93 -15.72
N SER A 268 -20.65 -13.13 -16.29
CA SER A 268 -20.95 -12.19 -17.37
C SER A 268 -20.10 -12.45 -18.60
N THR A 269 -20.60 -12.06 -19.77
CA THR A 269 -19.85 -11.99 -21.03
C THR A 269 -19.48 -10.57 -21.43
N GLU A 270 -19.90 -9.59 -20.67
CA GLU A 270 -19.62 -8.16 -20.89
C GLU A 270 -18.13 -7.87 -20.61
N ARG A 271 -17.51 -7.17 -21.56
CA ARG A 271 -16.11 -6.72 -21.45
C ARG A 271 -16.08 -5.27 -21.03
N ILE A 272 -15.39 -4.99 -19.93
CA ILE A 272 -15.24 -3.65 -19.38
C ILE A 272 -13.80 -3.23 -19.59
N LYS A 273 -13.58 -2.14 -20.34
CA LYS A 273 -12.24 -1.56 -20.55
C LYS A 273 -11.73 -0.91 -19.28
N ILE A 274 -10.48 -1.16 -18.96
CA ILE A 274 -9.77 -0.61 -17.81
C ILE A 274 -8.35 -0.19 -18.18
N ASP A 275 -7.84 0.82 -17.51
CA ASP A 275 -6.44 1.23 -17.60
C ASP A 275 -5.75 1.09 -16.24
N VAL A 276 -5.30 -0.11 -15.90
CA VAL A 276 -4.68 -0.43 -14.62
C VAL A 276 -3.23 -0.85 -14.81
N ARG A 277 -2.32 -0.26 -14.02
CA ARG A 277 -0.94 -0.72 -13.91
C ARG A 277 -0.89 -1.92 -12.95
N VAL A 278 -0.31 -3.04 -13.38
CA VAL A 278 -0.15 -4.23 -12.54
C VAL A 278 1.26 -4.28 -11.96
N ILE A 279 1.34 -4.42 -10.64
CA ILE A 279 2.55 -4.71 -9.88
C ILE A 279 2.30 -6.04 -9.18
N ALA A 280 3.09 -7.05 -9.46
CA ALA A 280 2.96 -8.38 -8.85
C ALA A 280 4.10 -8.67 -7.89
N ALA A 281 3.89 -9.51 -6.90
CA ALA A 281 4.94 -9.97 -6.00
C ALA A 281 4.80 -11.47 -5.71
N THR A 282 5.93 -12.13 -5.47
CA THR A 282 5.99 -13.53 -5.07
C THR A 282 7.23 -13.81 -4.22
N ASN A 283 7.11 -14.79 -3.34
CA ASN A 283 8.22 -15.39 -2.61
C ASN A 283 8.67 -16.74 -3.22
N GLU A 284 7.99 -17.21 -4.26
CA GLU A 284 8.28 -18.46 -4.94
C GLU A 284 8.98 -18.25 -6.28
N ASN A 285 9.70 -19.26 -6.73
CA ASN A 285 10.27 -19.28 -8.07
C ASN A 285 9.19 -19.66 -9.09
N LEU A 286 8.68 -18.66 -9.83
CA LEU A 286 7.64 -18.86 -10.83
C LEU A 286 8.08 -19.77 -11.99
N GLU A 287 9.37 -19.81 -12.35
CA GLU A 287 9.88 -20.71 -13.38
C GLU A 287 9.74 -22.18 -12.95
N THR A 288 9.94 -22.44 -11.67
CA THR A 288 9.73 -23.77 -11.11
C THR A 288 8.25 -24.14 -11.11
N ASN A 289 7.37 -23.21 -10.73
CA ASN A 289 5.92 -23.41 -10.75
C ASN A 289 5.39 -23.63 -12.18
N MET A 290 5.95 -22.91 -13.16
CA MET A 290 5.66 -23.09 -14.58
C MET A 290 6.02 -24.51 -15.04
N LYS A 291 7.25 -24.98 -14.73
CA LYS A 291 7.68 -26.36 -15.06
C LYS A 291 6.81 -27.45 -14.42
N GLN A 292 6.23 -27.15 -13.25
CA GLN A 292 5.29 -28.05 -12.55
C GLN A 292 3.83 -27.93 -13.05
N GLY A 293 3.55 -27.06 -14.02
CA GLY A 293 2.20 -26.83 -14.54
C GLY A 293 1.27 -26.07 -13.59
N LYS A 294 1.80 -25.50 -12.49
CA LYS A 294 1.04 -24.71 -11.52
C LYS A 294 0.83 -23.26 -11.97
N PHE A 295 1.74 -22.76 -12.79
CA PHE A 295 1.69 -21.40 -13.33
C PHE A 295 1.79 -21.44 -14.86
N ARG A 296 0.99 -20.61 -15.53
CA ARG A 296 0.93 -20.60 -16.99
C ARG A 296 2.13 -19.88 -17.59
N ASP A 297 2.68 -20.41 -18.67
CA ASP A 297 3.83 -19.86 -19.37
C ASP A 297 3.53 -18.48 -19.98
N ASP A 298 2.35 -18.35 -20.61
CA ASP A 298 1.93 -17.10 -21.25
C ASP A 298 1.76 -15.95 -20.25
N LEU A 299 1.23 -16.23 -19.06
CA LEU A 299 1.11 -15.26 -17.97
C LEU A 299 2.49 -14.89 -17.41
N PHE A 300 3.37 -15.88 -17.20
CA PHE A 300 4.72 -15.66 -16.71
C PHE A 300 5.48 -14.64 -17.58
N TYR A 301 5.56 -14.86 -18.89
CA TYR A 301 6.24 -13.94 -19.81
C TYR A 301 5.59 -12.54 -19.85
N ARG A 302 4.28 -12.43 -19.61
CA ARG A 302 3.58 -11.16 -19.58
C ARG A 302 3.79 -10.39 -18.29
N LEU A 303 4.05 -11.08 -17.17
CA LEU A 303 4.40 -10.48 -15.88
C LEU A 303 5.88 -10.11 -15.81
N GLN A 304 6.77 -10.92 -16.39
CA GLN A 304 8.22 -10.75 -16.30
C GLN A 304 8.77 -9.67 -17.25
N VAL A 305 8.10 -8.52 -17.31
CA VAL A 305 8.56 -7.37 -18.12
C VAL A 305 9.67 -6.62 -17.39
N PHE A 306 9.48 -6.34 -16.11
CA PHE A 306 10.47 -5.66 -15.28
C PHE A 306 10.61 -6.37 -13.92
N PRO A 307 11.53 -7.33 -13.80
CA PRO A 307 11.77 -8.04 -12.54
C PRO A 307 12.62 -7.19 -11.57
N ILE A 308 12.25 -7.18 -10.28
CA ILE A 308 13.00 -6.61 -9.17
C ILE A 308 13.17 -7.71 -8.13
N SER A 309 14.41 -8.02 -7.74
CA SER A 309 14.71 -9.05 -6.73
C SER A 309 15.18 -8.40 -5.44
N LEU A 310 14.38 -8.50 -4.38
CA LEU A 310 14.72 -8.01 -3.05
C LEU A 310 15.64 -9.00 -2.33
N PRO A 311 16.79 -8.55 -1.80
CA PRO A 311 17.68 -9.40 -1.03
C PRO A 311 17.06 -9.74 0.33
N ASP A 312 17.36 -10.92 0.84
CA ASP A 312 17.06 -11.26 2.22
C ASP A 312 17.87 -10.39 3.18
N LEU A 313 17.36 -10.19 4.40
CA LEU A 313 18.02 -9.35 5.40
C LEU A 313 19.41 -9.85 5.77
N ALA A 314 19.62 -11.18 5.75
CA ALA A 314 20.92 -11.81 5.94
C ALA A 314 21.97 -11.36 4.92
N ASP A 315 21.55 -11.00 3.70
CA ASP A 315 22.42 -10.56 2.61
C ASP A 315 22.68 -9.05 2.58
N ARG A 316 22.05 -8.30 3.50
CA ARG A 316 22.20 -6.84 3.68
C ARG A 316 22.36 -6.48 5.15
N LYS A 317 23.26 -7.14 5.83
CA LYS A 317 23.51 -6.98 7.27
C LYS A 317 23.80 -5.53 7.68
N GLU A 318 24.37 -4.74 6.78
CA GLU A 318 24.64 -3.31 6.96
C GLU A 318 23.38 -2.48 7.22
N ASP A 319 22.21 -2.97 6.79
CA ASP A 319 20.93 -2.29 7.00
C ASP A 319 20.31 -2.63 8.36
N ILE A 320 20.72 -3.71 9.02
CA ILE A 320 20.14 -4.16 10.29
C ILE A 320 20.20 -3.09 11.38
N PRO A 321 21.33 -2.41 11.64
CA PRO A 321 21.37 -1.37 12.66
C PRO A 321 20.42 -0.21 12.34
N LEU A 322 20.34 0.21 11.08
CA LEU A 322 19.49 1.30 10.64
C LEU A 322 18.00 0.96 10.83
N LEU A 323 17.61 -0.25 10.44
CA LEU A 323 16.26 -0.79 10.62
C LEU A 323 15.92 -0.93 12.12
N ALA A 324 16.83 -1.49 12.91
CA ALA A 324 16.63 -1.68 14.35
C ALA A 324 16.41 -0.36 15.08
N TYR A 325 17.20 0.68 14.80
CA TYR A 325 16.98 2.02 15.37
C TYR A 325 15.72 2.68 14.86
N HIS A 326 15.33 2.46 13.61
CA HIS A 326 14.07 2.96 13.09
C HIS A 326 12.88 2.36 13.85
N PHE A 327 12.82 1.03 13.98
CA PHE A 327 11.75 0.36 14.71
C PHE A 327 11.76 0.71 16.19
N LEU A 328 12.94 0.84 16.81
CA LEU A 328 13.08 1.32 18.18
C LEU A 328 12.39 2.67 18.35
N ASN A 329 12.71 3.63 17.49
CA ASN A 329 12.13 4.97 17.56
C ASN A 329 10.62 4.96 17.33
N GLN A 330 10.16 4.18 16.35
CA GLN A 330 8.74 4.06 16.02
C GLN A 330 7.94 3.48 17.20
N VAL A 331 8.42 2.38 17.78
CA VAL A 331 7.74 1.74 18.92
C VAL A 331 7.81 2.59 20.18
N THR A 332 8.94 3.23 20.43
CA THR A 332 9.12 4.15 21.58
C THR A 332 8.14 5.31 21.52
N GLN A 333 7.94 5.91 20.34
CA GLN A 333 6.95 6.97 20.16
C GLN A 333 5.51 6.47 20.35
N ALA A 334 5.19 5.29 19.83
CA ALA A 334 3.85 4.72 19.93
C ALA A 334 3.49 4.29 21.37
N THR A 335 4.46 3.74 22.11
CA THR A 335 4.27 3.23 23.47
C THR A 335 4.56 4.25 24.57
N GLN A 336 5.08 5.44 24.22
CA GLN A 336 5.55 6.48 25.15
C GLN A 336 6.62 5.97 26.14
N LYS A 337 7.31 4.87 25.84
CA LYS A 337 8.44 4.38 26.63
C LYS A 337 9.70 5.22 26.38
N GLN A 338 10.59 5.28 27.37
CA GLN A 338 11.82 6.09 27.31
C GLN A 338 13.04 5.24 26.93
N VAL A 339 12.94 4.42 25.87
CA VAL A 339 14.06 3.60 25.39
C VAL A 339 14.87 4.38 24.36
N LYS A 340 16.15 4.66 24.67
CA LYS A 340 17.00 5.58 23.89
C LYS A 340 17.98 4.90 22.96
N GLY A 341 18.23 3.59 23.16
CA GLY A 341 19.27 2.89 22.41
C GLY A 341 19.21 1.39 22.50
N ILE A 342 20.16 0.76 21.82
CA ILE A 342 20.39 -0.67 21.81
C ILE A 342 21.85 -0.89 22.28
N ALA A 343 22.05 -1.71 23.30
CA ALA A 343 23.39 -2.06 23.78
C ALA A 343 24.20 -2.74 22.66
N LYS A 344 25.51 -2.55 22.69
CA LYS A 344 26.41 -3.11 21.66
C LYS A 344 26.31 -4.63 21.58
N GLU A 345 26.20 -5.30 22.71
CA GLU A 345 26.05 -6.75 22.83
C GLU A 345 24.72 -7.20 22.23
N ALA A 346 23.64 -6.47 22.45
CA ALA A 346 22.34 -6.74 21.86
C ALA A 346 22.38 -6.54 20.34
N MET A 347 23.03 -5.46 19.87
CA MET A 347 23.20 -5.20 18.42
C MET A 347 24.01 -6.32 17.74
N ASN A 348 25.06 -6.85 18.39
CA ASN A 348 25.83 -7.96 17.84
C ASN A 348 24.95 -9.20 17.64
N LEU A 349 24.08 -9.53 18.60
CA LEU A 349 23.13 -10.63 18.44
C LEU A 349 22.18 -10.42 17.25
N LEU A 350 21.71 -9.19 17.03
CA LEU A 350 20.87 -8.87 15.87
C LEU A 350 21.65 -9.02 14.56
N LEU A 351 22.94 -8.68 14.50
CA LEU A 351 23.80 -8.80 13.32
C LEU A 351 24.16 -10.23 12.97
N ASP A 352 24.28 -11.10 13.98
CA ASP A 352 24.72 -12.50 13.80
C ASP A 352 23.57 -13.42 13.39
N TYR A 353 22.34 -13.02 13.61
CA TYR A 353 21.16 -13.85 13.29
C TYR A 353 20.81 -13.82 11.80
N HIS A 354 20.22 -14.89 11.29
CA HIS A 354 19.95 -15.09 9.86
C HIS A 354 18.62 -14.50 9.36
N TRP A 355 17.75 -14.09 10.24
CA TRP A 355 16.47 -13.45 9.96
C TRP A 355 15.61 -14.18 8.91
N PRO A 356 15.16 -15.42 9.14
CA PRO A 356 14.33 -16.15 8.18
C PRO A 356 13.01 -15.43 7.84
N GLY A 357 12.46 -14.63 8.76
CA GLY A 357 11.30 -13.75 8.54
C GLY A 357 11.68 -12.34 8.11
N ASN A 358 12.97 -12.11 7.77
CA ASN A 358 13.48 -10.85 7.24
C ASN A 358 13.15 -9.63 8.12
N VAL A 359 12.78 -8.51 7.48
CA VAL A 359 12.50 -7.22 8.16
C VAL A 359 11.30 -7.32 9.10
N ARG A 360 10.29 -8.12 8.73
CA ARG A 360 9.10 -8.32 9.60
C ARG A 360 9.46 -9.01 10.92
N GLU A 361 10.35 -9.97 10.88
CA GLU A 361 10.84 -10.65 12.10
C GLU A 361 11.69 -9.71 12.96
N LEU A 362 12.55 -8.90 12.36
CA LEU A 362 13.33 -7.88 13.07
C LEU A 362 12.40 -6.83 13.72
N GLU A 363 11.41 -6.32 13.00
CA GLU A 363 10.40 -5.38 13.51
C GLU A 363 9.70 -5.95 14.75
N ASN A 364 9.11 -7.14 14.64
CA ASN A 364 8.43 -7.82 15.75
C ASN A 364 9.37 -8.07 16.95
N THR A 365 10.64 -8.37 16.67
CA THR A 365 11.65 -8.60 17.72
C THR A 365 11.95 -7.33 18.48
N ILE A 366 12.18 -6.21 17.80
CA ILE A 366 12.41 -4.91 18.44
C ILE A 366 11.17 -4.44 19.19
N GLU A 367 9.99 -4.57 18.59
CA GLU A 367 8.72 -4.22 19.23
C GLU A 367 8.54 -4.96 20.56
N ARG A 368 8.72 -6.29 20.54
CA ARG A 368 8.63 -7.11 21.74
C ARG A 368 9.66 -6.70 22.78
N ALA A 369 10.91 -6.46 22.38
CA ALA A 369 11.99 -6.06 23.29
C ALA A 369 11.68 -4.71 23.95
N VAL A 370 11.20 -3.72 23.20
CA VAL A 370 10.79 -2.41 23.74
C VAL A 370 9.61 -2.55 24.72
N ILE A 371 8.62 -3.39 24.40
CA ILE A 371 7.47 -3.60 25.30
C ILE A 371 7.89 -4.24 26.62
N LEU A 372 8.84 -5.17 26.60
CA LEU A 372 9.25 -5.93 27.78
C LEU A 372 10.32 -5.28 28.61
N THR A 373 11.17 -4.41 28.04
CA THR A 373 12.27 -3.78 28.80
C THR A 373 11.76 -2.77 29.82
N ASP A 374 12.41 -2.76 30.98
CA ASP A 374 12.25 -1.74 32.03
C ASP A 374 13.41 -0.72 32.04
N HIS A 375 14.34 -0.84 31.07
CA HIS A 375 15.54 0.00 30.97
C HIS A 375 15.39 1.05 29.88
N ASP A 376 16.24 2.06 29.89
CA ASP A 376 16.34 3.06 28.82
C ASP A 376 17.18 2.61 27.61
N THR A 377 17.72 1.39 27.67
CA THR A 377 18.56 0.79 26.63
C THR A 377 18.21 -0.69 26.51
N LEU A 378 17.98 -1.17 25.29
CA LEU A 378 17.73 -2.60 25.05
C LEU A 378 18.99 -3.43 25.32
N MET A 379 18.87 -4.35 26.26
CA MET A 379 19.94 -5.27 26.65
C MET A 379 19.76 -6.64 25.98
N PRO A 380 20.80 -7.51 25.93
CA PRO A 380 20.66 -8.87 25.40
C PRO A 380 19.52 -9.67 26.02
N ASN A 381 19.25 -9.47 27.32
CA ASN A 381 18.17 -10.15 28.03
C ASN A 381 16.76 -9.74 27.60
N ASP A 382 16.59 -8.57 27.00
CA ASP A 382 15.32 -8.11 26.47
C ASP A 382 14.98 -8.77 25.12
N LEU A 383 16.01 -9.31 24.44
CA LEU A 383 15.85 -10.01 23.16
C LEU A 383 15.33 -11.45 23.39
N PRO A 384 14.60 -12.00 22.43
CA PRO A 384 14.14 -13.38 22.46
C PRO A 384 15.28 -14.39 22.63
N GLU A 385 15.00 -15.52 23.28
CA GLU A 385 15.96 -16.57 23.60
C GLU A 385 16.67 -17.13 22.36
N PHE A 386 15.97 -17.28 21.25
CA PHE A 386 16.56 -17.78 19.99
C PHE A 386 17.69 -16.92 19.42
N LEU A 387 17.78 -15.64 19.83
CA LEU A 387 18.90 -14.75 19.48
C LEU A 387 20.09 -14.91 20.44
N ARG A 388 19.84 -15.31 21.70
CA ARG A 388 20.86 -15.41 22.75
C ARG A 388 21.58 -16.74 22.74
N GLU A 389 20.93 -17.82 22.34
CA GLU A 389 21.48 -19.15 22.25
C GLU A 389 21.66 -19.61 20.80
N PRO A 390 22.88 -19.49 20.21
CA PRO A 390 23.14 -19.95 18.85
C PRO A 390 23.20 -21.49 18.76
N GLY A 391 22.13 -22.15 19.18
CA GLY A 391 21.98 -23.61 19.22
C GLY A 391 20.57 -24.09 19.54
N SER A 392 19.72 -23.29 20.14
CA SER A 392 18.33 -23.63 20.42
C SER A 392 17.42 -23.25 19.21
N SER A 393 17.75 -23.79 18.03
CA SER A 393 17.07 -23.42 16.80
C SER A 393 15.70 -24.09 16.68
N LEU A 394 14.65 -23.37 17.01
CA LEU A 394 13.36 -23.53 16.34
C LEU A 394 13.48 -23.21 14.82
N ALA A 395 14.60 -22.60 14.39
CA ALA A 395 14.94 -22.31 12.99
C ALA A 395 15.29 -23.56 12.13
N LYS A 396 15.31 -24.75 12.69
CA LYS A 396 15.44 -26.00 11.90
C LYS A 396 14.15 -26.44 11.19
N HIS A 397 13.07 -25.66 11.25
CA HIS A 397 11.79 -26.05 10.65
C HIS A 397 11.49 -25.41 9.28
N GLY A 398 12.40 -24.58 8.74
CA GLY A 398 12.15 -23.83 7.49
C GLY A 398 12.69 -24.43 6.19
N SER A 399 13.55 -25.45 6.21
CA SER A 399 14.08 -26.05 4.96
C SER A 399 14.73 -27.41 5.17
N LYS A 400 14.07 -28.32 5.87
CA LYS A 400 14.50 -29.72 5.87
C LYS A 400 13.41 -30.57 5.25
N ALA A 401 13.78 -31.26 4.18
CA ALA A 401 13.11 -32.50 3.79
C ALA A 401 12.78 -33.27 5.08
N HIS A 402 11.53 -33.65 5.25
CA HIS A 402 11.06 -34.36 6.44
C HIS A 402 11.98 -35.56 6.68
N LYS A 403 12.85 -35.47 7.70
CA LYS A 403 13.67 -36.62 8.11
C LYS A 403 12.71 -37.66 8.65
N SER A 404 12.90 -38.87 8.27
CA SER A 404 12.19 -39.99 8.86
C SER A 404 12.50 -40.12 10.37
N LEU A 405 11.63 -40.73 11.15
CA LEU A 405 11.85 -40.97 12.57
C LEU A 405 13.14 -41.77 12.82
N GLU A 406 13.53 -42.64 11.88
CA GLU A 406 14.79 -43.37 11.93
C GLU A 406 16.03 -42.46 11.76
N GLU A 407 15.98 -41.49 10.84
CA GLU A 407 17.09 -40.54 10.63
C GLU A 407 17.30 -39.62 11.82
N VAL A 408 16.22 -39.11 12.43
CA VAL A 408 16.27 -38.27 13.63
C VAL A 408 16.83 -39.09 14.82
N LYS A 409 16.40 -40.31 14.94
CA LYS A 409 16.91 -41.25 15.99
C LYS A 409 18.38 -41.53 15.80
N ASP A 410 18.81 -41.78 14.60
CA ASP A 410 20.21 -42.10 14.26
C ASP A 410 21.13 -40.88 14.51
N GLU A 411 20.69 -39.67 14.18
CA GLU A 411 21.43 -38.43 14.50
C GLU A 411 21.55 -38.20 16.00
N TYR A 412 20.46 -38.34 16.74
CA TYR A 412 20.46 -38.13 18.19
C TYR A 412 21.34 -39.15 18.93
N ILE A 413 21.32 -40.40 18.50
CA ILE A 413 22.21 -41.43 19.04
C ILE A 413 23.67 -41.06 18.77
N THR A 414 24.00 -40.56 17.58
CA THR A 414 25.36 -40.16 17.19
C THR A 414 25.86 -38.97 18.03
N GLU A 415 24.97 -37.98 18.30
CA GLU A 415 25.28 -36.81 19.11
C GLU A 415 25.60 -37.20 20.55
N ILE A 416 24.76 -38.01 21.19
CA ILE A 416 24.96 -38.48 22.57
C ILE A 416 26.23 -39.39 22.70
N LEU A 417 26.54 -40.19 21.68
CA LEU A 417 27.78 -40.95 21.66
C LEU A 417 29.04 -40.06 21.57
N LYS A 418 28.94 -38.92 20.84
CA LYS A 418 30.02 -37.91 20.80
C LYS A 418 30.19 -37.20 22.16
N GLU A 419 29.11 -36.75 22.77
CA GLU A 419 29.10 -36.08 24.07
C GLU A 419 29.64 -36.98 25.19
N THR A 420 29.37 -38.28 25.13
CA THR A 420 29.86 -39.26 26.13
C THR A 420 31.24 -39.82 25.80
N GLY A 421 31.96 -39.21 24.83
CA GLY A 421 33.29 -39.69 24.44
C GLY A 421 33.33 -41.14 23.94
N GLY A 422 32.23 -41.66 23.39
CA GLY A 422 32.09 -43.05 22.92
C GLY A 422 31.69 -44.04 24.02
N ASN A 423 31.44 -43.60 25.24
CA ASN A 423 31.05 -44.47 26.34
C ASN A 423 29.60 -44.95 26.21
N LYS A 424 29.44 -46.15 25.66
CA LYS A 424 28.13 -46.75 25.34
C LYS A 424 27.24 -47.04 26.55
N ARG A 425 27.85 -47.25 27.77
CA ARG A 425 27.06 -47.44 28.99
C ARG A 425 26.40 -46.14 29.43
N VAL A 426 27.13 -45.05 29.46
CA VAL A 426 26.62 -43.72 29.81
C VAL A 426 25.63 -43.24 28.77
N ALA A 427 25.93 -43.40 27.48
CA ALA A 427 25.03 -43.07 26.40
C ALA A 427 23.73 -43.86 26.46
N ALA A 428 23.76 -45.14 26.82
CA ALA A 428 22.56 -45.98 26.96
C ALA A 428 21.66 -45.55 28.13
N GLU A 429 22.25 -45.05 29.23
CA GLU A 429 21.53 -44.49 30.37
C GLU A 429 20.81 -43.19 29.99
N ILE A 430 21.51 -42.26 29.30
CA ILE A 430 20.96 -40.99 28.85
C ILE A 430 19.80 -41.22 27.85
N LEU A 431 20.03 -42.15 26.90
CA LEU A 431 19.03 -42.47 25.86
C LEU A 431 17.89 -43.39 26.35
N ARG A 432 18.00 -43.90 27.61
CA ARG A 432 17.06 -44.88 28.18
C ARG A 432 16.82 -46.10 27.28
N VAL A 433 17.91 -46.59 26.68
CA VAL A 433 17.87 -47.77 25.81
C VAL A 433 18.81 -48.86 26.32
N ASN A 434 18.56 -50.11 25.86
CA ASN A 434 19.47 -51.17 26.21
C ASN A 434 20.83 -50.97 25.54
N PRO A 435 21.98 -51.11 26.24
CA PRO A 435 23.33 -50.96 25.66
C PRO A 435 23.57 -51.79 24.38
N ARG A 436 22.93 -52.95 24.26
CA ARG A 436 22.96 -53.76 23.03
C ARG A 436 22.40 -53.06 21.80
N THR A 437 21.51 -52.12 21.97
CA THR A 437 20.93 -51.32 20.87
C THR A 437 22.00 -50.41 20.26
N LEU A 438 22.86 -49.79 21.08
CA LEU A 438 23.98 -48.95 20.62
C LEU A 438 25.07 -49.73 19.90
N TYR A 439 25.36 -50.96 20.34
CA TYR A 439 26.28 -51.86 19.63
C TYR A 439 25.74 -52.26 18.23
N ARG A 440 24.43 -52.50 18.11
CA ARG A 440 23.80 -52.77 16.81
C ARG A 440 23.80 -51.54 15.87
N PHE A 441 23.61 -50.39 16.44
CA PHE A 441 23.62 -49.12 15.70
C PHE A 441 25.00 -48.86 15.08
N GLU A 442 26.08 -48.98 15.86
CA GLU A 442 27.44 -48.76 15.38
C GLU A 442 27.83 -49.77 14.29
N LYS A 443 27.44 -51.04 14.44
CA LYS A 443 27.66 -52.06 13.41
C LYS A 443 26.94 -51.75 12.10
N LYS A 444 25.71 -51.17 12.17
CA LYS A 444 24.92 -50.74 11.00
C LYS A 444 25.54 -49.52 10.31
N THR A 445 26.15 -48.61 11.07
CA THR A 445 26.78 -47.38 10.54
C THR A 445 28.16 -47.70 9.90
N GLN A 446 28.94 -48.65 10.44
CA GLN A 446 30.19 -49.09 9.85
C GLN A 446 29.99 -49.86 8.53
N THR A 447 28.89 -50.60 8.36
CA THR A 447 28.57 -51.32 7.11
C THR A 447 28.11 -50.36 6.00
N LYS A 448 27.50 -49.23 6.33
CA LYS A 448 27.08 -48.19 5.35
C LYS A 448 28.25 -47.26 4.91
N ALA A 449 29.38 -47.29 5.55
CA ALA A 449 30.57 -46.50 5.20
C ALA A 449 31.55 -47.27 4.30
N THR A 450 31.29 -48.55 4.00
CA THR A 450 32.14 -49.43 3.19
C THR A 450 31.54 -49.86 1.85
N ASP A 451 30.28 -49.44 1.55
CA ASP A 451 29.62 -49.48 0.24
C ASP A 451 29.53 -48.02 -0.32
#